data_2e7388de3d0bfb0bd7f4e30040b07c3f
#
_entry.id   2e7388de3d0bfb0bd7f4e30040b07c3f
#
_cell.length_a   1.000
_cell.length_b   1.000
_cell.length_c   1.000
_cell.angle_alpha   90.00
_cell.angle_beta   90.00
_cell.angle_gamma   90.00
#
_symmetry.space_group_name_H-M   'P 1'
#
loop_
_entity.id
_entity.type
_entity.pdbx_description
1 polymer ?
#
loop_
_entity_poly.entity_id
_entity_poly.type
_entity_poly.pdbx_seq_one_letter_code
_entity_poly.pdbx_strand_id
1 'polypeptide(L)'
;SAGYGLAQWTFWSRKEALLNYVKATGASIGDLETQLGFLWKELAESYATVLAVLKKATSVRQASDAVLLKYEQPKDQSASVQTKRASYGQTYFNKYATKTINDTQGGKTMSNSSLVDCTVYSPNHSGKRTHSIDRLTPHCVVGQLSAETIGACFPKGRNASCNYGIG
;
A
#
# COMPACT_ATOMS: atom_id res chain seq x y z
N SER A 1 15.05 26.29 -3.64
CA SER A 1 15.73 24.98 -3.58
C SER A 1 14.83 23.89 -4.15
N ALA A 2 15.42 22.89 -4.81
CA ALA A 2 14.66 21.77 -5.35
C ALA A 2 14.05 20.93 -4.19
N GLY A 3 12.85 20.41 -4.41
CA GLY A 3 12.25 19.42 -3.53
C GLY A 3 13.00 18.09 -3.59
N TYR A 4 12.93 17.28 -2.54
CA TYR A 4 13.55 15.98 -2.49
C TYR A 4 12.51 14.89 -2.19
N GLY A 5 12.66 13.76 -2.85
CA GLY A 5 11.95 12.52 -2.57
C GLY A 5 10.45 12.55 -2.82
N LEU A 6 9.75 11.60 -2.24
CA LEU A 6 8.33 11.28 -2.46
C LEU A 6 7.40 12.47 -2.23
N ALA A 7 7.59 13.20 -1.13
CA ALA A 7 6.76 14.36 -0.78
C ALA A 7 7.37 15.69 -1.22
N GLN A 8 8.42 15.68 -2.06
CA GLN A 8 9.10 16.87 -2.54
C GLN A 8 9.46 17.83 -1.40
N TRP A 9 10.07 17.31 -0.33
CA TRP A 9 10.49 18.13 0.81
C TRP A 9 11.39 19.28 0.36
N THR A 10 10.91 20.50 0.46
CA THR A 10 11.56 21.70 -0.06
C THR A 10 12.17 22.54 1.06
N PHE A 11 11.45 22.75 2.15
CA PHE A 11 11.92 23.52 3.28
C PHE A 11 13.10 22.86 3.98
N TRP A 12 14.10 23.67 4.36
CA TRP A 12 15.30 23.17 4.99
C TRP A 12 15.01 22.36 6.26
N SER A 13 14.15 22.88 7.14
CA SER A 13 13.77 22.21 8.39
C SER A 13 13.19 20.81 8.15
N ARG A 14 12.38 20.64 7.11
CA ARG A 14 11.82 19.32 6.78
C ARG A 14 12.87 18.38 6.18
N LYS A 15 13.80 18.90 5.37
CA LYS A 15 14.93 18.12 4.84
C LYS A 15 15.86 17.67 5.96
N GLU A 16 16.16 18.55 6.90
CA GLU A 16 16.96 18.23 8.09
C GLU A 16 16.28 17.17 8.96
N ALA A 17 14.98 17.29 9.18
CA ALA A 17 14.20 16.28 9.90
C ALA A 17 14.23 14.90 9.21
N LEU A 18 14.13 14.86 7.87
CA LEU A 18 14.28 13.63 7.09
C LEU A 18 15.68 13.03 7.26
N LEU A 19 16.74 13.86 7.17
CA LEU A 19 18.13 13.41 7.38
C LEU A 19 18.34 12.84 8.79
N ASN A 20 17.78 13.49 9.81
CA ASN A 20 17.87 13.02 11.18
C ASN A 20 17.12 11.71 11.38
N TYR A 21 15.95 11.56 10.74
CA TYR A 21 15.20 10.30 10.74
C TYR A 21 16.01 9.16 10.11
N VAL A 22 16.62 9.40 8.95
CA VAL A 22 17.49 8.45 8.25
C VAL A 22 18.68 8.03 9.11
N LYS A 23 19.36 9.01 9.74
CA LYS A 23 20.48 8.73 10.64
C LYS A 23 20.05 7.87 11.83
N ALA A 24 18.89 8.14 12.41
CA ALA A 24 18.38 7.40 13.56
C ALA A 24 17.97 5.95 13.19
N THR A 25 17.48 5.73 11.97
CA THR A 25 17.07 4.39 11.51
C THR A 25 18.21 3.59 10.87
N GLY A 26 19.31 4.23 10.52
CA GLY A 26 20.41 3.59 9.78
C GLY A 26 20.07 3.23 8.33
N ALA A 27 18.93 3.70 7.83
CA ALA A 27 18.42 3.38 6.50
C ALA A 27 18.96 4.34 5.42
N SER A 28 18.64 4.08 4.14
CA SER A 28 18.99 4.97 3.03
C SER A 28 17.92 6.04 2.83
N ILE A 29 18.33 7.29 2.60
CA ILE A 29 17.42 8.38 2.28
C ILE A 29 16.67 8.17 0.95
N GLY A 30 17.26 7.42 0.02
CA GLY A 30 16.65 7.08 -1.27
C GLY A 30 15.64 5.93 -1.20
N ASP A 31 15.58 5.22 -0.09
CA ASP A 31 14.70 4.08 0.08
C ASP A 31 13.24 4.51 0.25
N LEU A 32 12.34 3.82 -0.46
CA LEU A 32 10.91 4.15 -0.48
C LEU A 32 10.27 3.94 0.90
N GLU A 33 10.57 2.84 1.57
CA GLU A 33 10.02 2.55 2.90
C GLU A 33 10.46 3.59 3.93
N THR A 34 11.71 4.02 3.85
CA THR A 34 12.26 5.07 4.71
C THR A 34 11.53 6.39 4.50
N GLN A 35 11.28 6.77 3.24
CA GLN A 35 10.55 8.01 2.93
C GLN A 35 9.07 7.92 3.32
N LEU A 36 8.43 6.77 3.16
CA LEU A 36 7.06 6.54 3.62
C LEU A 36 6.97 6.57 5.16
N GLY A 37 7.94 5.98 5.85
CA GLY A 37 8.02 6.03 7.30
C GLY A 37 8.16 7.47 7.83
N PHE A 38 9.01 8.28 7.19
CA PHE A 38 9.14 9.68 7.54
C PHE A 38 7.88 10.50 7.21
N LEU A 39 7.25 10.28 6.05
CA LEU A 39 5.96 10.89 5.70
C LEU A 39 4.90 10.60 6.77
N TRP A 40 4.83 9.34 7.21
CA TRP A 40 3.90 8.95 8.27
C TRP A 40 4.19 9.64 9.59
N LYS A 41 5.48 9.74 9.96
CA LYS A 41 5.91 10.47 11.16
C LYS A 41 5.49 11.94 11.09
N GLU A 42 5.73 12.63 9.97
CA GLU A 42 5.28 14.01 9.80
C GLU A 42 3.77 14.15 9.94
N LEU A 43 3.00 13.25 9.31
CA LEU A 43 1.53 13.27 9.40
C LEU A 43 1.03 13.03 10.82
N ALA A 44 1.68 12.14 11.58
CA ALA A 44 1.27 11.83 12.93
C ALA A 44 1.63 12.93 13.95
N GLU A 45 2.80 13.54 13.81
CA GLU A 45 3.34 14.49 14.79
C GLU A 45 3.05 15.96 14.42
N SER A 46 3.38 16.35 13.20
CA SER A 46 3.34 17.76 12.77
C SER A 46 2.07 18.13 12.02
N TYR A 47 1.41 17.17 11.38
CA TYR A 47 0.23 17.35 10.54
C TYR A 47 -0.96 16.49 11.00
N ALA A 48 -1.13 16.32 12.30
CA ALA A 48 -2.18 15.48 12.89
C ALA A 48 -3.60 15.87 12.42
N THR A 49 -3.84 17.15 12.14
CA THR A 49 -5.11 17.61 11.57
C THR A 49 -5.36 17.10 10.16
N VAL A 50 -4.31 17.03 9.33
CA VAL A 50 -4.39 16.42 7.99
C VAL A 50 -4.67 14.93 8.10
N LEU A 51 -3.95 14.24 8.98
CA LEU A 51 -4.15 12.82 9.24
C LEU A 51 -5.59 12.52 9.70
N ALA A 52 -6.16 13.37 10.56
CA ALA A 52 -7.54 13.24 11.01
C ALA A 52 -8.55 13.37 9.86
N VAL A 53 -8.31 14.30 8.91
CA VAL A 53 -9.13 14.43 7.70
C VAL A 53 -9.00 13.20 6.82
N LEU A 54 -7.77 12.71 6.59
CA LEU A 54 -7.54 11.51 5.78
C LEU A 54 -8.26 10.28 6.33
N LYS A 55 -8.23 10.08 7.64
CA LYS A 55 -8.93 8.96 8.31
C LYS A 55 -10.45 9.03 8.21
N LYS A 56 -11.01 10.23 8.04
CA LYS A 56 -12.47 10.47 7.96
C LYS A 56 -12.95 10.77 6.54
N ALA A 57 -12.05 10.88 5.57
CA ALA A 57 -12.39 11.23 4.20
C ALA A 57 -13.34 10.19 3.58
N THR A 58 -14.43 10.66 3.02
CA THR A 58 -15.44 9.85 2.32
C THR A 58 -15.30 9.92 0.81
N SER A 59 -14.36 10.72 0.31
CA SER A 59 -14.05 10.85 -1.11
C SER A 59 -12.56 11.08 -1.35
N VAL A 60 -12.08 10.64 -2.51
CA VAL A 60 -10.70 10.91 -2.95
C VAL A 60 -10.45 12.42 -3.07
N ARG A 61 -11.45 13.19 -3.51
CA ARG A 61 -11.34 14.65 -3.61
C ARG A 61 -11.02 15.27 -2.25
N GLN A 62 -11.76 14.91 -1.22
CA GLN A 62 -11.56 15.43 0.14
C GLN A 62 -10.16 15.08 0.68
N ALA A 63 -9.70 13.85 0.47
CA ALA A 63 -8.37 13.42 0.88
C ALA A 63 -7.27 14.18 0.11
N SER A 64 -7.40 14.28 -1.21
CA SER A 64 -6.46 14.98 -2.09
C SER A 64 -6.33 16.46 -1.74
N ASP A 65 -7.45 17.15 -1.53
CA ASP A 65 -7.44 18.57 -1.18
C ASP A 65 -6.82 18.81 0.21
N ALA A 66 -7.04 17.92 1.17
CA ALA A 66 -6.41 18.02 2.49
C ALA A 66 -4.88 17.92 2.40
N VAL A 67 -4.36 17.00 1.60
CA VAL A 67 -2.91 16.84 1.38
C VAL A 67 -2.35 18.05 0.63
N LEU A 68 -2.97 18.45 -0.48
CA LEU A 68 -2.51 19.56 -1.29
C LEU A 68 -2.44 20.88 -0.49
N LEU A 69 -3.56 21.22 0.17
CA LEU A 69 -3.72 22.55 0.78
C LEU A 69 -3.06 22.69 2.15
N LYS A 70 -2.87 21.58 2.88
CA LYS A 70 -2.42 21.63 4.28
C LYS A 70 -1.13 20.91 4.56
N TYR A 71 -0.69 19.99 3.69
CA TYR A 71 0.55 19.26 3.86
C TYR A 71 1.62 19.68 2.85
N GLU A 72 1.32 19.59 1.55
CA GLU A 72 2.28 19.93 0.49
C GLU A 72 2.42 21.44 0.27
N GLN A 73 1.31 22.17 0.30
CA GLN A 73 1.24 23.63 0.14
C GLN A 73 2.06 24.16 -1.05
N PRO A 74 1.82 23.66 -2.27
CA PRO A 74 2.52 24.17 -3.44
C PRO A 74 2.11 25.61 -3.73
N LYS A 75 2.92 26.31 -4.53
CA LYS A 75 2.64 27.72 -4.92
C LYS A 75 1.30 27.87 -5.64
N ASP A 76 0.97 26.92 -6.54
CA ASP A 76 -0.32 26.90 -7.22
C ASP A 76 -1.28 25.94 -6.52
N GLN A 77 -2.31 26.49 -5.92
CA GLN A 77 -3.39 25.79 -5.22
C GLN A 77 -4.74 26.05 -5.88
N SER A 78 -4.75 26.44 -7.16
CA SER A 78 -5.97 26.74 -7.91
C SER A 78 -6.93 25.54 -7.97
N ALA A 79 -8.20 25.82 -8.24
CA ALA A 79 -9.22 24.79 -8.41
C ALA A 79 -8.88 23.79 -9.53
N SER A 80 -8.17 24.24 -10.57
CA SER A 80 -7.71 23.38 -11.67
C SER A 80 -6.67 22.38 -11.18
N VAL A 81 -5.70 22.79 -10.37
CA VAL A 81 -4.69 21.91 -9.76
C VAL A 81 -5.33 20.92 -8.80
N GLN A 82 -6.24 21.37 -7.94
CA GLN A 82 -7.00 20.50 -7.03
C GLN A 82 -7.76 19.43 -7.80
N THR A 83 -8.46 19.82 -8.86
CA THR A 83 -9.23 18.88 -9.71
C THR A 83 -8.33 17.87 -10.39
N LYS A 84 -7.21 18.33 -10.96
CA LYS A 84 -6.24 17.47 -11.64
C LYS A 84 -5.63 16.44 -10.68
N ARG A 85 -5.23 16.85 -9.47
CA ARG A 85 -4.67 15.94 -8.47
C ARG A 85 -5.69 14.93 -7.97
N ALA A 86 -6.91 15.37 -7.69
CA ALA A 86 -7.99 14.48 -7.29
C ALA A 86 -8.33 13.46 -8.39
N SER A 87 -8.28 13.85 -9.67
CA SER A 87 -8.48 12.94 -10.81
C SER A 87 -7.40 11.85 -10.86
N TYR A 88 -6.13 12.19 -10.66
CA TYR A 88 -5.08 11.19 -10.55
C TYR A 88 -5.30 10.25 -9.34
N GLY A 89 -5.62 10.83 -8.19
CA GLY A 89 -5.95 10.06 -7.00
C GLY A 89 -7.12 9.10 -7.24
N GLN A 90 -8.16 9.53 -7.95
CA GLN A 90 -9.30 8.70 -8.31
C GLN A 90 -8.91 7.54 -9.22
N THR A 91 -8.01 7.77 -10.17
CA THR A 91 -7.50 6.71 -11.06
C THR A 91 -6.79 5.62 -10.25
N TYR A 92 -5.92 6.01 -9.31
CA TYR A 92 -5.23 5.05 -8.44
C TYR A 92 -6.20 4.39 -7.45
N PHE A 93 -7.12 5.13 -6.90
CA PHE A 93 -8.16 4.57 -6.02
C PHE A 93 -8.98 3.50 -6.76
N ASN A 94 -9.45 3.79 -7.97
CA ASN A 94 -10.20 2.81 -8.78
C ASN A 94 -9.36 1.57 -9.11
N LYS A 95 -8.06 1.76 -9.34
CA LYS A 95 -7.16 0.65 -9.68
C LYS A 95 -6.86 -0.27 -8.49
N TYR A 96 -6.71 0.30 -7.30
CA TYR A 96 -6.18 -0.42 -6.15
C TYR A 96 -7.19 -0.64 -5.02
N ALA A 97 -8.14 0.27 -4.78
CA ALA A 97 -9.11 0.12 -3.70
C ALA A 97 -10.14 -0.99 -3.96
N THR A 98 -10.50 -1.22 -5.23
CA THR A 98 -11.41 -2.32 -5.63
C THR A 98 -10.77 -3.70 -5.52
N LYS A 99 -9.44 -3.80 -5.45
CA LYS A 99 -8.77 -5.09 -5.23
C LYS A 99 -8.98 -5.64 -3.80
N THR A 100 -9.31 -4.78 -2.85
CA THR A 100 -9.52 -5.17 -1.44
C THR A 100 -10.98 -5.56 -1.10
N ILE A 101 -11.95 -5.35 -2.00
CA ILE A 101 -13.39 -5.51 -1.68
C ILE A 101 -14.06 -6.67 -2.43
N ASN A 102 -13.39 -7.33 -3.37
CA ASN A 102 -13.97 -8.49 -4.07
C ASN A 102 -13.81 -9.82 -3.33
N ASP A 103 -13.65 -9.80 -2.02
CA ASP A 103 -13.65 -11.01 -1.18
C ASP A 103 -15.06 -11.40 -0.69
N THR A 104 -16.11 -10.87 -1.33
CA THR A 104 -17.50 -11.24 -1.06
C THR A 104 -18.01 -12.24 -2.11
N GLN A 105 -17.29 -13.32 -2.29
CA GLN A 105 -17.85 -14.53 -2.88
C GLN A 105 -17.99 -15.58 -1.79
N GLY A 106 -19.18 -15.64 -1.20
CA GLY A 106 -19.64 -16.81 -0.43
C GLY A 106 -19.11 -16.91 1.00
N GLY A 107 -19.58 -16.07 1.90
CA GLY A 107 -19.87 -16.46 3.29
C GLY A 107 -18.76 -17.02 4.18
N LYS A 108 -17.47 -16.75 3.91
CA LYS A 108 -16.37 -17.08 4.84
C LYS A 108 -15.32 -15.96 4.79
N THR A 109 -15.25 -15.17 5.83
CA THR A 109 -14.11 -14.28 6.13
C THR A 109 -12.85 -15.14 6.27
N MET A 110 -12.05 -15.24 5.22
CA MET A 110 -10.70 -15.77 5.29
C MET A 110 -9.79 -14.60 5.68
N SER A 111 -9.19 -14.67 6.85
CA SER A 111 -8.24 -13.67 7.34
C SER A 111 -6.87 -13.96 6.73
N ASN A 112 -6.45 -13.15 5.77
CA ASN A 112 -5.08 -13.15 5.27
C ASN A 112 -4.20 -12.22 6.10
N SER A 113 -2.89 -12.48 6.08
CA SER A 113 -1.91 -11.54 6.62
C SER A 113 -1.98 -10.20 5.88
N SER A 114 -1.74 -9.10 6.59
CA SER A 114 -1.61 -7.76 5.98
C SER A 114 -0.43 -7.61 5.00
N LEU A 115 0.44 -8.62 4.94
CA LEU A 115 1.58 -8.70 4.02
C LEU A 115 1.22 -9.38 2.69
N VAL A 116 -0.04 -9.81 2.50
CA VAL A 116 -0.48 -10.47 1.27
C VAL A 116 -0.96 -9.44 0.26
N ASP A 117 -0.23 -9.28 -0.85
CA ASP A 117 -0.56 -8.34 -1.92
C ASP A 117 -1.57 -8.88 -2.92
N CYS A 118 -1.56 -10.19 -3.15
CA CYS A 118 -2.43 -10.87 -4.10
C CYS A 118 -3.00 -12.14 -3.50
N THR A 119 -4.29 -12.38 -3.70
CA THR A 119 -4.95 -13.61 -3.26
C THR A 119 -5.60 -14.29 -4.45
N VAL A 120 -5.16 -15.50 -4.76
CA VAL A 120 -5.77 -16.36 -5.76
C VAL A 120 -6.24 -17.64 -5.06
N TYR A 121 -7.55 -17.77 -4.89
CA TYR A 121 -8.12 -18.95 -4.25
C TYR A 121 -8.11 -20.15 -5.19
N SER A 122 -7.42 -21.21 -4.79
CA SER A 122 -7.50 -22.49 -5.48
C SER A 122 -8.83 -23.18 -5.14
N PRO A 123 -9.54 -23.71 -6.13
CA PRO A 123 -10.69 -24.59 -5.87
C PRO A 123 -10.28 -25.96 -5.31
N ASN A 124 -8.98 -26.27 -5.26
CA ASN A 124 -8.42 -27.53 -4.81
C ASN A 124 -8.08 -27.47 -3.32
N HIS A 125 -9.08 -27.36 -2.47
CA HIS A 125 -8.89 -27.34 -1.01
C HIS A 125 -9.82 -28.34 -0.32
N SER A 126 -9.38 -28.89 0.79
CA SER A 126 -10.13 -29.85 1.62
C SER A 126 -11.05 -29.18 2.67
N GLY A 127 -11.25 -27.87 2.58
CA GLY A 127 -12.06 -27.10 3.52
C GLY A 127 -11.24 -26.43 4.62
N LYS A 128 -11.90 -26.11 5.74
CA LYS A 128 -11.27 -25.43 6.87
C LYS A 128 -10.24 -26.35 7.55
N ARG A 129 -9.06 -25.83 7.83
CA ARG A 129 -8.04 -26.54 8.58
C ARG A 129 -8.54 -26.92 9.98
N THR A 130 -8.28 -28.16 10.39
CA THR A 130 -8.68 -28.73 11.68
C THR A 130 -7.54 -28.82 12.70
N HIS A 131 -6.29 -28.49 12.28
CA HIS A 131 -5.10 -28.54 13.12
C HIS A 131 -4.26 -27.28 12.95
N SER A 132 -3.38 -27.01 13.90
CA SER A 132 -2.43 -25.89 13.83
C SER A 132 -1.40 -26.11 12.72
N ILE A 133 -0.79 -25.00 12.23
CA ILE A 133 0.33 -25.09 11.30
C ILE A 133 1.57 -25.46 12.10
N ASP A 134 2.13 -26.63 11.82
CA ASP A 134 3.34 -27.14 12.44
C ASP A 134 4.54 -27.20 11.47
N ARG A 135 4.31 -26.95 10.19
CA ARG A 135 5.34 -26.99 9.13
C ARG A 135 5.11 -25.93 8.09
N LEU A 136 6.22 -25.38 7.60
CA LEU A 136 6.30 -24.54 6.41
C LEU A 136 7.25 -25.22 5.42
N THR A 137 6.76 -25.54 4.22
CA THR A 137 7.57 -26.13 3.16
C THR A 137 7.68 -25.14 2.02
N PRO A 138 8.83 -24.45 1.85
CA PRO A 138 9.05 -23.62 0.69
C PRO A 138 9.29 -24.48 -0.54
N HIS A 139 8.67 -24.11 -1.67
CA HIS A 139 8.91 -24.70 -2.97
C HIS A 139 9.46 -23.66 -3.92
N CYS A 140 10.50 -23.99 -4.67
CA CYS A 140 10.98 -23.19 -5.78
C CYS A 140 10.18 -23.49 -7.04
N VAL A 141 9.76 -22.45 -7.75
CA VAL A 141 9.25 -22.58 -9.12
C VAL A 141 10.36 -22.26 -10.10
N VAL A 142 10.39 -22.96 -11.23
CA VAL A 142 11.37 -22.70 -12.28
C VAL A 142 10.91 -21.47 -13.07
N GLY A 143 11.72 -20.41 -13.06
CA GLY A 143 11.46 -19.15 -13.75
C GLY A 143 11.01 -18.02 -12.83
N GLN A 144 11.00 -16.80 -13.38
CA GLN A 144 10.44 -15.62 -12.70
C GLN A 144 8.96 -15.51 -13.02
N LEU A 145 8.10 -15.94 -12.11
CA LEU A 145 6.66 -15.91 -12.25
C LEU A 145 6.05 -14.93 -11.25
N SER A 146 5.06 -14.14 -11.67
CA SER A 146 4.30 -13.33 -10.75
C SER A 146 3.41 -14.20 -9.83
N ALA A 147 3.00 -13.66 -8.68
CA ALA A 147 2.13 -14.36 -7.74
C ALA A 147 0.80 -14.79 -8.38
N GLU A 148 0.24 -13.97 -9.29
CA GLU A 148 -0.97 -14.28 -10.05
C GLU A 148 -0.75 -15.48 -11.00
N THR A 149 0.40 -15.52 -11.68
CA THR A 149 0.75 -16.63 -12.58
C THR A 149 0.92 -17.92 -11.80
N ILE A 150 1.60 -17.86 -10.63
CA ILE A 150 1.73 -19.02 -9.73
C ILE A 150 0.34 -19.50 -9.27
N GLY A 151 -0.55 -18.58 -8.85
CA GLY A 151 -1.92 -18.92 -8.47
C GLY A 151 -2.70 -19.60 -9.58
N ALA A 152 -2.56 -19.13 -10.83
CA ALA A 152 -3.21 -19.71 -11.99
C ALA A 152 -2.72 -21.14 -12.34
N CYS A 153 -1.59 -21.58 -11.80
CA CYS A 153 -1.08 -22.94 -11.97
C CYS A 153 -1.91 -24.00 -11.25
N PHE A 154 -2.89 -23.62 -10.43
CA PHE A 154 -3.73 -24.55 -9.64
C PHE A 154 -5.21 -24.54 -10.07
N PRO A 155 -5.54 -24.87 -11.33
CA PRO A 155 -6.92 -24.90 -11.81
C PRO A 155 -7.71 -26.04 -11.15
N LYS A 156 -9.04 -25.99 -11.25
CA LYS A 156 -9.94 -27.02 -10.73
C LYS A 156 -9.56 -28.40 -11.25
N GLY A 157 -9.45 -29.37 -10.36
CA GLY A 157 -9.12 -30.77 -10.68
C GLY A 157 -7.62 -31.09 -10.64
N ARG A 158 -6.74 -30.11 -10.40
CA ARG A 158 -5.32 -30.38 -10.14
C ARG A 158 -5.13 -30.82 -8.69
N ASN A 159 -4.46 -31.95 -8.45
CA ASN A 159 -4.17 -32.46 -7.11
C ASN A 159 -3.01 -31.72 -6.43
N ALA A 160 -3.03 -30.40 -6.50
CA ALA A 160 -2.01 -29.55 -5.88
C ALA A 160 -2.60 -28.18 -5.54
N SER A 161 -2.12 -27.56 -4.48
CA SER A 161 -2.36 -26.18 -4.12
C SER A 161 -1.15 -25.63 -3.35
N CYS A 162 -1.01 -24.32 -3.29
CA CYS A 162 -0.06 -23.67 -2.39
C CYS A 162 -0.79 -22.66 -1.49
N ASN A 163 -0.23 -22.37 -0.33
CA ASN A 163 -0.81 -21.39 0.59
C ASN A 163 -0.34 -19.97 0.26
N TYR A 164 0.93 -19.80 -0.13
CA TYR A 164 1.54 -18.52 -0.45
C TYR A 164 2.50 -18.66 -1.62
N GLY A 165 2.51 -17.69 -2.53
CA GLY A 165 3.52 -17.49 -3.56
C GLY A 165 4.28 -16.19 -3.31
N ILE A 166 5.57 -16.19 -3.60
CA ILE A 166 6.42 -15.00 -3.59
C ILE A 166 6.92 -14.83 -5.03
N GLY A 167 6.59 -13.71 -5.67
CA GLY A 167 6.98 -13.35 -7.02
C GLY A 167 8.01 -12.24 -7.06
#